data_1d582644ba331848d34d18abc778ba6b
#
_entry.id   1d582644ba331848d34d18abc778ba6b
#
_cell.length_a   1.000
_cell.length_b   1.000
_cell.length_c   1.000
_cell.angle_alpha   90.00
_cell.angle_beta   90.00
_cell.angle_gamma   90.00
#
_symmetry.space_group_name_H-M   'P 1'
#
loop_
_entity.id
_entity.type
_entity.pdbx_description
1 polymer ?
#
loop_
_entity_poly.entity_id
_entity_poly.type
_entity_poly.pdbx_seq_one_letter_code
_entity_poly.pdbx_strand_id
1 'polypeptide(L)'
;VSGDGSVRVPVVRNAIAAAARARVAVTIPGTKVIELAAVGTPCVSCTAFNAPELITINGPLTYLNRIPVAGAAMKRAVVTRYARRFTYHTQPNMDAERELVLELRGTLTPGRVARVALERLDDAAWLEQRSQALTGLYREHVGASVRMAAGVLALQQAV
;
A
#
# COMPACT_ATOMS: atom_id res chain seq x y z
N VAL A 1 6.93 -10.19 -17.29
CA VAL A 1 7.32 -11.47 -17.91
C VAL A 1 7.71 -12.40 -16.79
N SER A 2 7.11 -13.59 -16.68
CA SER A 2 7.59 -14.60 -15.75
C SER A 2 9.00 -15.05 -16.13
N GLY A 3 9.78 -15.55 -15.17
CA GLY A 3 11.18 -15.92 -15.43
C GLY A 3 11.36 -17.03 -16.46
N ASP A 4 10.30 -17.80 -16.73
CA ASP A 4 10.25 -18.86 -17.75
C ASP A 4 9.65 -18.41 -19.09
N GLY A 5 9.20 -17.15 -19.20
CA GLY A 5 8.58 -16.61 -20.41
C GLY A 5 7.17 -17.13 -20.71
N SER A 6 6.62 -18.02 -19.87
CA SER A 6 5.31 -18.68 -20.11
C SER A 6 4.12 -17.76 -19.88
N VAL A 7 4.25 -16.72 -19.04
CA VAL A 7 3.19 -15.79 -18.73
C VAL A 7 3.56 -14.36 -19.14
N ARG A 8 2.70 -13.73 -19.92
CA ARG A 8 2.83 -12.32 -20.28
C ARG A 8 1.96 -11.47 -19.36
N VAL A 9 2.59 -10.56 -18.63
CA VAL A 9 1.88 -9.60 -17.76
C VAL A 9 1.86 -8.26 -18.49
N PRO A 10 0.67 -7.70 -18.81
CA PRO A 10 0.60 -6.39 -19.43
C PRO A 10 1.03 -5.30 -18.47
N VAL A 11 1.81 -4.34 -18.97
CA VAL A 11 2.18 -3.13 -18.23
C VAL A 11 1.30 -1.99 -18.70
N VAL A 12 0.61 -1.35 -17.77
CA VAL A 12 -0.30 -0.24 -18.06
C VAL A 12 0.18 1.05 -17.43
N ARG A 13 -0.02 2.17 -18.13
CA ARG A 13 0.38 3.50 -17.63
C ARG A 13 -0.65 4.07 -16.65
N ASN A 14 -1.94 3.82 -16.88
CA ASN A 14 -3.01 4.27 -15.99
C ASN A 14 -3.35 3.18 -14.97
N ALA A 15 -2.59 3.15 -13.88
CA ALA A 15 -2.74 2.15 -12.83
C ALA A 15 -4.12 2.22 -12.14
N ILE A 16 -4.72 3.41 -11.98
CA ILE A 16 -6.01 3.57 -11.32
C ILE A 16 -7.15 3.01 -12.17
N ALA A 17 -7.16 3.27 -13.48
CA ALA A 17 -8.16 2.70 -14.37
C ALA A 17 -8.05 1.15 -14.44
N ALA A 18 -6.84 0.60 -14.36
CA ALA A 18 -6.64 -0.83 -14.27
C ALA A 18 -7.11 -1.38 -12.92
N ALA A 19 -6.81 -0.69 -11.83
CA ALA A 19 -7.22 -1.05 -10.47
C ALA A 19 -8.75 -1.10 -10.35
N ALA A 20 -9.46 -0.10 -10.83
CA ALA A 20 -10.93 -0.05 -10.78
C ALA A 20 -11.62 -1.24 -11.49
N ARG A 21 -10.87 -1.96 -12.34
CA ARG A 21 -11.35 -3.17 -13.04
C ARG A 21 -10.81 -4.47 -12.46
N ALA A 22 -9.88 -4.38 -11.52
CA ALA A 22 -9.28 -5.53 -10.89
C ALA A 22 -10.16 -6.05 -9.74
N ARG A 23 -10.25 -7.36 -9.58
CA ARG A 23 -10.94 -7.97 -8.44
C ARG A 23 -10.13 -7.89 -7.16
N VAL A 24 -8.81 -8.00 -7.26
CA VAL A 24 -7.86 -7.87 -6.16
C VAL A 24 -6.56 -7.26 -6.68
N ALA A 25 -5.91 -6.46 -5.85
CA ALA A 25 -4.59 -5.92 -6.14
C ALA A 25 -3.56 -6.40 -5.13
N VAL A 26 -2.32 -6.58 -5.58
CA VAL A 26 -1.16 -6.80 -4.70
C VAL A 26 -0.30 -5.55 -4.78
N THR A 27 0.05 -5.00 -3.62
CA THR A 27 0.77 -3.72 -3.53
C THR A 27 1.74 -3.71 -2.34
N ILE A 28 2.44 -2.61 -2.19
CA ILE A 28 3.24 -2.30 -1.00
C ILE A 28 2.59 -1.13 -0.25
N PRO A 29 2.85 -0.93 1.04
CA PRO A 29 2.37 0.24 1.77
C PRO A 29 2.79 1.55 1.09
N GLY A 30 1.90 2.52 1.08
CA GLY A 30 2.13 3.84 0.49
C GLY A 30 0.87 4.44 -0.13
N THR A 31 1.02 5.55 -0.86
CA THR A 31 -0.11 6.30 -1.46
C THR A 31 -0.95 5.46 -2.41
N LYS A 32 -0.37 4.45 -3.06
CA LYS A 32 -1.11 3.55 -3.96
C LYS A 32 -2.21 2.76 -3.25
N VAL A 33 -2.03 2.44 -1.97
CA VAL A 33 -3.07 1.78 -1.18
C VAL A 33 -4.30 2.66 -1.03
N ILE A 34 -4.10 3.97 -0.83
CA ILE A 34 -5.20 4.95 -0.73
C ILE A 34 -5.94 5.06 -2.07
N GLU A 35 -5.19 5.11 -3.18
CA GLU A 35 -5.79 5.16 -4.52
C GLU A 35 -6.62 3.90 -4.82
N LEU A 36 -6.12 2.71 -4.46
CA LEU A 36 -6.86 1.45 -4.57
C LEU A 36 -8.13 1.46 -3.72
N ALA A 37 -8.01 1.95 -2.48
CA ALA A 37 -9.13 2.05 -1.56
C ALA A 37 -10.20 3.04 -2.06
N ALA A 38 -9.79 4.18 -2.62
CA ALA A 38 -10.72 5.18 -3.15
C ALA A 38 -11.55 4.67 -4.34
N VAL A 39 -11.02 3.72 -5.13
CA VAL A 39 -11.77 3.06 -6.22
C VAL A 39 -12.42 1.75 -5.77
N GLY A 40 -12.36 1.43 -4.49
CA GLY A 40 -12.99 0.25 -3.91
C GLY A 40 -12.33 -1.09 -4.28
N THR A 41 -11.06 -1.08 -4.69
CA THR A 41 -10.35 -2.31 -5.07
C THR A 41 -9.76 -2.97 -3.84
N PRO A 42 -10.22 -4.18 -3.43
CA PRO A 42 -9.62 -4.94 -2.36
C PRO A 42 -8.15 -5.23 -2.65
N CYS A 43 -7.30 -5.11 -1.65
CA CYS A 43 -5.89 -5.34 -1.89
C CYS A 43 -5.18 -6.08 -0.75
N VAL A 44 -4.08 -6.73 -1.13
CA VAL A 44 -3.11 -7.37 -0.26
C VAL A 44 -1.87 -6.49 -0.25
N SER A 45 -1.58 -5.86 0.86
CA SER A 45 -0.39 -5.01 1.03
C SER A 45 0.76 -5.82 1.62
N CYS A 46 1.90 -5.81 0.95
CA CYS A 46 3.07 -6.60 1.29
C CYS A 46 4.17 -5.75 1.92
N THR A 47 4.46 -5.96 3.20
CA THR A 47 5.59 -5.35 3.90
C THR A 47 6.66 -6.41 4.12
N ALA A 48 7.55 -6.55 3.13
CA ALA A 48 8.62 -7.54 3.17
C ALA A 48 9.80 -7.05 4.01
N PHE A 49 10.22 -7.86 4.99
CA PHE A 49 11.43 -7.64 5.79
C PHE A 49 12.59 -8.53 5.35
N ASN A 50 12.56 -9.04 4.12
CA ASN A 50 13.61 -9.87 3.54
C ASN A 50 14.95 -9.10 3.46
N ALA A 51 14.87 -7.82 3.10
CA ALA A 51 16.01 -6.92 3.01
C ALA A 51 15.61 -5.53 3.58
N PRO A 52 15.41 -5.41 4.90
CA PRO A 52 14.91 -4.17 5.51
C PRO A 52 15.90 -3.01 5.35
N GLU A 53 17.17 -3.31 5.11
CA GLU A 53 18.21 -2.32 4.79
C GLU A 53 17.97 -1.59 3.46
N LEU A 54 17.20 -2.18 2.53
CA LEU A 54 16.83 -1.57 1.24
C LEU A 54 15.61 -0.66 1.36
N ILE A 55 14.87 -0.72 2.46
CA ILE A 55 13.73 0.16 2.68
C ILE A 55 14.23 1.59 2.80
N THR A 56 13.75 2.45 1.91
CA THR A 56 14.07 3.89 1.96
C THR A 56 13.30 4.51 3.11
N ILE A 57 14.03 4.97 4.13
CA ILE A 57 13.46 5.72 5.24
C ILE A 57 13.98 7.15 5.10
N ASN A 58 13.07 8.10 4.98
CA ASN A 58 13.43 9.51 4.98
C ASN A 58 13.85 9.93 6.40
N GLY A 59 14.94 10.68 6.51
CA GLY A 59 15.42 11.22 7.77
C GLY A 59 16.82 10.75 8.17
N PRO A 60 17.22 10.98 9.44
CA PRO A 60 18.59 10.71 9.93
C PRO A 60 19.04 9.25 9.75
N LEU A 61 18.11 8.31 9.73
CA LEU A 61 18.38 6.89 9.52
C LEU A 61 18.98 6.56 8.13
N THR A 62 18.83 7.47 7.15
CA THR A 62 19.46 7.34 5.83
C THR A 62 20.98 7.39 5.93
N TYR A 63 21.52 8.09 6.92
CA TYR A 63 22.97 8.22 7.12
C TYR A 63 23.62 6.95 7.71
N LEU A 64 22.83 6.04 8.29
CA LEU A 64 23.34 4.74 8.79
C LEU A 64 23.96 3.90 7.67
N ASN A 65 23.55 4.09 6.42
CA ASN A 65 24.15 3.40 5.28
C ASN A 65 25.63 3.79 5.04
N ARG A 66 26.10 4.87 5.64
CA ARG A 66 27.50 5.33 5.52
C ARG A 66 28.45 4.62 6.49
N ILE A 67 27.92 3.89 7.47
CA ILE A 67 28.74 3.14 8.44
C ILE A 67 29.02 1.76 7.85
N PRO A 68 30.28 1.46 7.45
CA PRO A 68 30.63 0.17 6.88
C PRO A 68 30.40 -0.95 7.92
N VAL A 69 29.96 -2.12 7.45
CA VAL A 69 29.76 -3.38 8.22
C VAL A 69 28.64 -3.32 9.27
N ALA A 70 28.59 -2.31 10.14
CA ALA A 70 27.60 -2.23 11.23
C ALA A 70 26.29 -1.54 10.81
N GLY A 71 26.33 -0.66 9.80
CA GLY A 71 25.19 0.18 9.41
C GLY A 71 23.99 -0.62 8.93
N ALA A 72 24.22 -1.65 8.12
CA ALA A 72 23.15 -2.52 7.61
C ALA A 72 22.46 -3.30 8.73
N ALA A 73 23.22 -3.90 9.65
CA ALA A 73 22.68 -4.64 10.78
C ALA A 73 21.88 -3.73 11.73
N MET A 74 22.41 -2.54 12.01
CA MET A 74 21.74 -1.56 12.85
C MET A 74 20.48 -1.01 12.20
N LYS A 75 20.51 -0.68 10.91
CA LYS A 75 19.33 -0.28 10.14
C LYS A 75 18.27 -1.39 10.16
N ARG A 76 18.68 -2.64 9.95
CA ARG A 76 17.78 -3.80 10.01
C ARG A 76 17.09 -3.91 11.37
N ALA A 77 17.83 -3.81 12.46
CA ALA A 77 17.28 -3.87 13.82
C ALA A 77 16.29 -2.73 14.08
N VAL A 78 16.66 -1.49 13.73
CA VAL A 78 15.82 -0.30 13.89
C VAL A 78 14.54 -0.41 13.05
N VAL A 79 14.67 -0.75 11.76
CA VAL A 79 13.51 -0.90 10.86
C VAL A 79 12.54 -1.97 11.37
N THR A 80 13.08 -3.12 11.75
CA THR A 80 12.26 -4.24 12.24
C THR A 80 11.56 -3.88 13.56
N ARG A 81 12.28 -3.22 14.49
CA ARG A 81 11.69 -2.77 15.76
C ARG A 81 10.64 -1.68 15.54
N TYR A 82 10.91 -0.73 14.68
CA TYR A 82 9.98 0.35 14.33
C TYR A 82 8.71 -0.20 13.69
N ALA A 83 8.85 -1.07 12.70
CA ALA A 83 7.73 -1.69 12.01
C ALA A 83 6.82 -2.53 12.94
N ARG A 84 7.40 -3.19 13.96
CA ARG A 84 6.64 -3.93 14.97
C ARG A 84 5.83 -3.06 15.93
N ARG A 85 6.13 -1.76 15.99
CA ARG A 85 5.45 -0.82 16.89
C ARG A 85 4.07 -0.41 16.37
N PHE A 86 3.84 -0.51 15.06
CA PHE A 86 2.59 -0.11 14.43
C PHE A 86 1.65 -1.29 14.29
N THR A 87 0.41 -1.11 14.75
CA THR A 87 -0.66 -2.09 14.55
C THR A 87 -0.98 -2.24 13.07
N TYR A 88 -1.02 -1.13 12.34
CA TYR A 88 -1.30 -1.08 10.90
C TYR A 88 -0.18 -0.38 10.14
N HIS A 89 0.06 -0.80 8.89
CA HIS A 89 1.08 -0.24 8.00
C HIS A 89 0.47 0.48 6.79
N THR A 90 -0.83 0.34 6.59
CA THR A 90 -1.55 0.97 5.49
C THR A 90 -2.50 2.03 6.02
N GLN A 91 -2.59 3.16 5.31
CA GLN A 91 -3.42 4.28 5.72
C GLN A 91 -4.90 3.87 5.89
N PRO A 92 -5.54 3.10 4.99
CA PRO A 92 -6.93 2.69 5.17
C PRO A 92 -7.18 1.92 6.47
N ASN A 93 -6.23 1.09 6.91
CA ASN A 93 -6.36 0.37 8.18
C ASN A 93 -6.19 1.29 9.38
N MET A 94 -5.29 2.29 9.28
CA MET A 94 -5.10 3.31 10.31
C MET A 94 -6.34 4.19 10.46
N ASP A 95 -6.89 4.66 9.34
CA ASP A 95 -8.07 5.54 9.31
C ASP A 95 -9.34 4.83 9.81
N ALA A 96 -9.45 3.53 9.52
CA ALA A 96 -10.59 2.72 9.96
C ALA A 96 -10.41 2.08 11.34
N GLU A 97 -9.22 2.17 11.95
CA GLU A 97 -8.81 1.48 13.19
C GLU A 97 -9.09 -0.04 13.16
N ARG A 98 -9.16 -0.62 11.98
CA ARG A 98 -9.39 -2.05 11.74
C ARG A 98 -8.76 -2.50 10.42
N GLU A 99 -8.61 -3.81 10.25
CA GLU A 99 -8.11 -4.36 9.00
C GLU A 99 -9.16 -4.30 7.89
N LEU A 100 -8.99 -3.39 6.94
CA LEU A 100 -9.70 -3.33 5.65
C LEU A 100 -8.83 -3.84 4.51
N VAL A 101 -7.56 -3.52 4.54
CA VAL A 101 -6.52 -4.01 3.63
C VAL A 101 -5.80 -5.15 4.32
N LEU A 102 -5.72 -6.30 3.67
CA LEU A 102 -4.96 -7.43 4.20
C LEU A 102 -3.46 -7.13 4.16
N GLU A 103 -2.81 -7.10 5.32
CA GLU A 103 -1.39 -6.79 5.43
C GLU A 103 -0.54 -8.04 5.65
N LEU A 104 0.20 -8.44 4.63
CA LEU A 104 1.24 -9.46 4.74
C LEU A 104 2.55 -8.83 5.20
N ARG A 105 3.05 -9.26 6.35
CA ARG A 105 4.27 -8.72 6.96
C ARG A 105 5.29 -9.81 7.22
N GLY A 106 6.55 -9.44 7.21
CA GLY A 106 7.66 -10.33 7.57
C GLY A 106 8.47 -10.83 6.39
N THR A 107 9.04 -12.03 6.51
CA THR A 107 9.73 -12.66 5.40
C THR A 107 8.70 -13.19 4.40
N LEU A 108 8.64 -12.56 3.25
CA LEU A 108 7.70 -12.88 2.19
C LEU A 108 8.41 -13.55 1.02
N THR A 109 7.84 -14.64 0.54
CA THR A 109 8.25 -15.28 -0.72
C THR A 109 7.20 -15.03 -1.80
N PRO A 110 7.58 -15.02 -3.09
CA PRO A 110 6.61 -14.86 -4.18
C PRO A 110 5.46 -15.88 -4.10
N GLY A 111 5.78 -17.13 -3.78
CA GLY A 111 4.77 -18.19 -3.63
C GLY A 111 3.79 -17.95 -2.48
N ARG A 112 4.25 -17.39 -1.34
CA ARG A 112 3.36 -17.02 -0.24
C ARG A 112 2.41 -15.89 -0.64
N VAL A 113 2.93 -14.86 -1.30
CA VAL A 113 2.13 -13.73 -1.77
C VAL A 113 1.10 -14.19 -2.79
N ALA A 114 1.52 -14.99 -3.78
CA ALA A 114 0.63 -15.52 -4.81
C ALA A 114 -0.49 -16.38 -4.21
N ARG A 115 -0.16 -17.28 -3.29
CA ARG A 115 -1.16 -18.12 -2.61
C ARG A 115 -2.23 -17.28 -1.90
N VAL A 116 -1.81 -16.31 -1.08
CA VAL A 116 -2.77 -15.46 -0.37
C VAL A 116 -3.61 -14.62 -1.34
N ALA A 117 -3.00 -14.09 -2.41
CA ALA A 117 -3.74 -13.32 -3.41
C ALA A 117 -4.80 -14.18 -4.12
N LEU A 118 -4.48 -15.44 -4.44
CA LEU A 118 -5.42 -16.38 -5.06
C LEU A 118 -6.54 -16.77 -4.08
N GLU A 119 -6.21 -17.09 -2.82
CA GLU A 119 -7.21 -17.37 -1.79
C GLU A 119 -8.21 -16.22 -1.64
N ARG A 120 -7.75 -14.97 -1.70
CA ARG A 120 -8.63 -13.79 -1.65
C ARG A 120 -9.39 -13.55 -2.94
N LEU A 121 -8.82 -13.88 -4.09
CA LEU A 121 -9.50 -13.77 -5.39
C LEU A 121 -10.69 -14.73 -5.49
N ASP A 122 -10.62 -15.89 -4.84
CA ASP A 122 -11.67 -16.90 -4.82
C ASP A 122 -12.74 -16.65 -3.74
N ASP A 123 -12.47 -15.76 -2.78
CA ASP A 123 -13.38 -15.39 -1.70
C ASP A 123 -14.28 -14.20 -2.10
N ALA A 124 -15.39 -14.51 -2.78
CA ALA A 124 -16.32 -13.49 -3.28
C ALA A 124 -16.92 -12.64 -2.14
N ALA A 125 -17.20 -13.23 -1.00
CA ALA A 125 -17.77 -12.51 0.15
C ALA A 125 -16.77 -11.52 0.73
N TRP A 126 -15.51 -11.93 0.86
CA TRP A 126 -14.43 -11.05 1.30
C TRP A 126 -14.21 -9.89 0.34
N LEU A 127 -14.20 -10.16 -0.98
CA LEU A 127 -14.02 -9.13 -2.01
C LEU A 127 -15.11 -8.07 -1.92
N GLU A 128 -16.37 -8.48 -1.86
CA GLU A 128 -17.53 -7.57 -1.78
C GLU A 128 -17.49 -6.74 -0.50
N GLN A 129 -17.32 -7.39 0.65
CA GLN A 129 -17.26 -6.72 1.95
C GLN A 129 -16.14 -5.68 2.01
N ARG A 130 -14.94 -6.02 1.48
CA ARG A 130 -13.79 -5.11 1.51
C ARG A 130 -13.98 -3.95 0.53
N SER A 131 -14.51 -4.23 -0.67
CA SER A 131 -14.80 -3.19 -1.66
C SER A 131 -15.77 -2.14 -1.11
N GLN A 132 -16.87 -2.57 -0.50
CA GLN A 132 -17.86 -1.68 0.11
C GLN A 132 -17.27 -0.87 1.27
N ALA A 133 -16.50 -1.52 2.15
CA ALA A 133 -15.89 -0.86 3.30
C ALA A 133 -14.84 0.19 2.88
N LEU A 134 -14.01 -0.10 1.89
CA LEU A 134 -12.99 0.82 1.38
C LEU A 134 -13.63 2.02 0.67
N THR A 135 -14.63 1.77 -0.18
CA THR A 135 -15.39 2.84 -0.85
C THR A 135 -16.09 3.74 0.17
N GLY A 136 -16.70 3.15 1.21
CA GLY A 136 -17.35 3.88 2.28
C GLY A 136 -16.40 4.79 3.04
N LEU A 137 -15.19 4.30 3.35
CA LEU A 137 -14.17 5.05 4.11
C LEU A 137 -13.76 6.35 3.41
N TYR A 138 -13.62 6.34 2.09
CA TYR A 138 -13.11 7.49 1.34
C TYR A 138 -14.19 8.26 0.57
N ARG A 139 -15.47 7.90 0.71
CA ARG A 139 -16.58 8.56 -0.01
C ARG A 139 -16.60 10.07 0.21
N GLU A 140 -16.39 10.52 1.44
CA GLU A 140 -16.42 11.94 1.79
C GLU A 140 -15.24 12.74 1.23
N HIS A 141 -14.16 12.05 0.86
CA HIS A 141 -12.95 12.66 0.30
C HIS A 141 -13.00 12.84 -1.21
N VAL A 142 -13.99 12.26 -1.88
CA VAL A 142 -14.18 12.44 -3.34
C VAL A 142 -14.39 13.92 -3.64
N GLY A 143 -13.62 14.47 -4.61
CA GLY A 143 -13.64 15.88 -4.97
C GLY A 143 -12.89 16.80 -4.01
N ALA A 144 -12.11 16.30 -3.05
CA ALA A 144 -11.35 17.11 -2.09
C ALA A 144 -10.43 18.12 -2.78
N SER A 145 -9.74 17.73 -3.86
CA SER A 145 -8.88 18.64 -4.63
C SER A 145 -9.66 19.80 -5.28
N VAL A 146 -10.89 19.55 -5.74
CA VAL A 146 -11.75 20.59 -6.31
C VAL A 146 -12.18 21.56 -5.22
N ARG A 147 -12.60 21.04 -4.05
CA ARG A 147 -12.96 21.90 -2.90
C ARG A 147 -11.77 22.71 -2.41
N MET A 148 -10.58 22.11 -2.35
CA MET A 148 -9.36 22.82 -1.97
C MET A 148 -9.01 23.93 -2.96
N ALA A 149 -9.07 23.67 -4.26
CA ALA A 149 -8.84 24.66 -5.30
C ALA A 149 -9.84 25.83 -5.22
N ALA A 150 -11.12 25.54 -5.03
CA ALA A 150 -12.14 26.55 -4.83
C ALA A 150 -11.87 27.43 -3.59
N GLY A 151 -11.43 26.80 -2.47
CA GLY A 151 -11.06 27.53 -1.26
C GLY A 151 -9.87 28.48 -1.48
N VAL A 152 -8.83 28.04 -2.19
CA VAL A 152 -7.66 28.87 -2.53
C VAL A 152 -8.07 30.07 -3.40
N LEU A 153 -8.91 29.83 -4.43
CA LEU A 153 -9.40 30.90 -5.29
C LEU A 153 -10.25 31.92 -4.53
N ALA A 154 -11.10 31.46 -3.60
CA ALA A 154 -11.89 32.35 -2.77
C ALA A 154 -11.03 33.25 -1.88
N LEU A 155 -9.93 32.75 -1.35
CA LEU A 155 -8.96 33.54 -0.57
C LEU A 155 -8.27 34.61 -1.41
N GLN A 156 -7.95 34.32 -2.68
CA GLN A 156 -7.36 35.33 -3.59
C GLN A 156 -8.31 36.47 -3.92
N GLN A 157 -9.62 36.24 -3.91
CA GLN A 157 -10.63 37.28 -4.17
C GLN A 157 -10.95 38.14 -2.95
N ALA A 158 -10.54 37.72 -1.77
CA ALA A 158 -10.78 38.40 -0.49
C ALA A 158 -9.63 39.37 -0.10
N VAL A 159 -8.54 39.41 -0.88
CA VAL A 159 -7.38 40.31 -0.74
C VAL A 159 -7.43 41.38 -1.79
#